data_5c085c826a5d45f4727d650ca92dd7eb
#
_entry.id   5c085c826a5d45f4727d650ca92dd7eb
#
_cell.length_a   1.000
_cell.length_b   1.000
_cell.length_c   1.000
_cell.angle_alpha   90.00
_cell.angle_beta   90.00
_cell.angle_gamma   90.00
#
_symmetry.space_group_name_H-M   'P 1'
#
loop_
_entity.id
_entity.type
_entity.pdbx_description
1 polymer ?
#
loop_
_entity_poly.entity_id
_entity_poly.type
_entity_poly.pdbx_seq_one_letter_code
_entity_poly.pdbx_strand_id
1 'polypeptide(L)'
;PRRIAIFGLGTITPTQAEVIAALGHHLDVLLLARLSSGSTAGRHPLTRAWGGSIGPTVALLDSLGDVERLEPIPDNDPSLLARVQTAIDLDLERPASPESFGPVGDGTIQVHACHGATRQVEALRDALLHLVAADPTLTARDVLVVCPDLPRFAPIIQPVLAEVLERPGMPVALADRSLARLTPVAAAVDALFRFSSGRSDVGDLLALLGQPAVAAASGLAGHLEVLDRWFEELNVRWGLDAGHRT
;
A
#
# COMPACT_ATOMS: atom_id res chain seq x y z
N PRO A 1 24.53 17.39 -13.95
CA PRO A 1 23.75 17.35 -12.70
C PRO A 1 23.23 15.94 -12.46
N ARG A 2 23.25 15.50 -11.20
CA ARG A 2 22.60 14.23 -10.82
C ARG A 2 21.14 14.54 -10.59
N ARG A 3 20.25 13.80 -11.23
CA ARG A 3 18.79 13.97 -11.10
C ARG A 3 18.17 12.78 -10.37
N ILE A 4 17.23 13.05 -9.49
CA ILE A 4 16.36 12.07 -8.85
C ILE A 4 14.91 12.40 -9.22
N ALA A 5 14.16 11.40 -9.69
CA ALA A 5 12.73 11.51 -9.89
C ALA A 5 12.01 10.69 -8.81
N ILE A 6 11.08 11.32 -8.10
CA ILE A 6 10.23 10.69 -7.08
C ILE A 6 8.81 10.69 -7.65
N PHE A 7 8.24 9.49 -7.80
CA PHE A 7 6.93 9.30 -8.42
C PHE A 7 5.92 8.69 -7.43
N GLY A 8 4.66 9.10 -7.55
CA GLY A 8 3.55 8.46 -6.83
C GLY A 8 3.40 8.90 -5.36
N LEU A 9 3.90 10.09 -5.00
CA LEU A 9 3.66 10.65 -3.67
C LEU A 9 2.16 10.97 -3.50
N GLY A 10 1.47 10.16 -2.71
CA GLY A 10 0.06 10.40 -2.33
C GLY A 10 -0.06 11.35 -1.14
N THR A 11 0.82 11.19 -0.17
CA THR A 11 0.93 12.05 1.02
C THR A 11 2.38 12.18 1.42
N ILE A 12 2.77 13.35 1.92
CA ILE A 12 4.10 13.58 2.50
C ILE A 12 3.97 14.19 3.88
N THR A 13 4.91 13.81 4.75
CA THR A 13 5.03 14.44 6.07
C THR A 13 5.97 15.66 6.00
N PRO A 14 5.88 16.60 6.96
CA PRO A 14 6.82 17.72 7.03
C PRO A 14 8.29 17.28 7.03
N THR A 15 8.63 16.24 7.77
CA THR A 15 10.00 15.70 7.82
C THR A 15 10.46 15.17 6.46
N GLN A 16 9.58 14.49 5.72
CA GLN A 16 9.89 14.06 4.36
C GLN A 16 10.12 15.24 3.41
N ALA A 17 9.32 16.29 3.53
CA ALA A 17 9.49 17.53 2.76
C ALA A 17 10.84 18.19 3.07
N GLU A 18 11.26 18.27 4.34
CA GLU A 18 12.57 18.78 4.75
C GLU A 18 13.72 17.96 4.13
N VAL A 19 13.62 16.62 4.13
CA VAL A 19 14.62 15.75 3.49
C VAL A 19 14.68 15.99 1.99
N ILE A 20 13.52 16.11 1.32
CA ILE A 20 13.45 16.40 -0.11
C ILE A 20 14.06 17.77 -0.42
N ALA A 21 13.76 18.80 0.38
CA ALA A 21 14.35 20.13 0.26
C ALA A 21 15.88 20.09 0.42
N ALA A 22 16.37 19.37 1.43
CA ALA A 22 17.80 19.21 1.63
C ALA A 22 18.50 18.50 0.46
N LEU A 23 17.88 17.49 -0.13
CA LEU A 23 18.37 16.85 -1.34
C LEU A 23 18.41 17.82 -2.53
N GLY A 24 17.43 18.71 -2.66
CA GLY A 24 17.36 19.73 -3.70
C GLY A 24 18.55 20.71 -3.72
N HIS A 25 19.24 20.90 -2.59
CA HIS A 25 20.47 21.70 -2.55
C HIS A 25 21.67 21.04 -3.26
N HIS A 26 21.62 19.72 -3.46
CA HIS A 26 22.74 18.94 -4.01
C HIS A 26 22.40 18.27 -5.34
N LEU A 27 21.13 18.07 -5.62
CA LEU A 27 20.62 17.29 -6.74
C LEU A 27 19.49 18.03 -7.43
N ASP A 28 19.26 17.73 -8.70
CA ASP A 28 18.04 18.12 -9.41
C ASP A 28 16.94 17.12 -9.03
N VAL A 29 15.96 17.56 -8.24
CA VAL A 29 14.87 16.70 -7.72
C VAL A 29 13.60 17.00 -8.49
N LEU A 30 13.05 15.98 -9.16
CA LEU A 30 11.78 16.03 -9.86
C LEU A 30 10.73 15.24 -9.06
N LEU A 31 9.66 15.92 -8.63
CA LEU A 31 8.54 15.30 -7.94
C LEU A 31 7.36 15.17 -8.89
N LEU A 32 6.83 13.96 -9.04
CA LEU A 32 5.67 13.66 -9.86
C LEU A 32 4.58 13.11 -8.94
N ALA A 33 3.62 13.95 -8.59
CA ALA A 33 2.49 13.58 -7.76
C ALA A 33 1.19 13.62 -8.56
N ARG A 34 0.38 12.57 -8.46
CA ARG A 34 -0.99 12.59 -8.96
C ARG A 34 -1.93 12.84 -7.80
N LEU A 35 -2.46 14.04 -7.75
CA LEU A 35 -3.43 14.46 -6.74
C LEU A 35 -4.72 14.83 -7.48
N SER A 36 -5.89 14.56 -6.89
CA SER A 36 -7.14 15.07 -7.46
C SER A 36 -7.12 16.59 -7.40
N SER A 37 -7.67 17.27 -8.40
CA SER A 37 -7.71 18.72 -8.50
C SER A 37 -8.52 19.37 -7.37
N GLY A 38 -9.29 18.58 -6.63
CA GLY A 38 -10.03 19.04 -5.47
C GLY A 38 -9.11 19.68 -4.44
N SER A 39 -9.15 20.98 -4.41
CA SER A 39 -8.50 21.79 -3.38
C SER A 39 -8.96 21.36 -1.98
N THR A 40 -8.30 21.87 -0.96
CA THR A 40 -8.60 21.70 0.47
C THR A 40 -10.09 21.84 0.86
N ALA A 41 -10.93 22.37 -0.03
CA ALA A 41 -12.35 22.58 0.15
C ALA A 41 -13.21 21.82 -0.86
N GLY A 42 -12.77 20.60 -1.24
CA GLY A 42 -13.41 19.78 -2.28
C GLY A 42 -14.94 19.89 -2.32
N ARG A 43 -15.49 20.15 -3.50
CA ARG A 43 -16.94 20.22 -3.73
C ARG A 43 -17.52 18.82 -3.93
N HIS A 44 -16.79 17.97 -4.63
CA HIS A 44 -17.20 16.60 -4.85
C HIS A 44 -17.18 15.80 -3.54
N PRO A 45 -18.23 15.02 -3.21
CA PRO A 45 -18.32 14.29 -1.93
C PRO A 45 -17.14 13.36 -1.65
N LEU A 46 -16.61 12.67 -2.66
CA LEU A 46 -15.46 11.78 -2.50
C LEU A 46 -14.18 12.56 -2.26
N THR A 47 -13.97 13.68 -2.97
CA THR A 47 -12.81 14.56 -2.75
C THR A 47 -12.83 15.12 -1.34
N ARG A 48 -14.01 15.52 -0.83
CA ARG A 48 -14.18 16.00 0.54
C ARG A 48 -13.96 14.92 1.58
N ALA A 49 -14.45 13.70 1.34
CA ALA A 49 -14.32 12.60 2.30
C ALA A 49 -12.87 12.07 2.40
N TRP A 50 -12.15 12.02 1.28
CA TRP A 50 -10.82 11.43 1.21
C TRP A 50 -9.70 12.47 1.02
N GLY A 51 -10.04 13.69 0.66
CA GLY A 51 -9.11 14.77 0.39
C GLY A 51 -8.48 15.42 1.63
N GLY A 52 -8.81 14.99 2.85
CA GLY A 52 -8.32 15.62 4.08
C GLY A 52 -6.80 15.67 4.22
N SER A 53 -6.08 14.72 3.60
CA SER A 53 -4.62 14.71 3.53
C SER A 53 -4.05 15.41 2.28
N ILE A 54 -4.87 15.69 1.28
CA ILE A 54 -4.42 16.27 0.01
C ILE A 54 -3.98 17.72 0.20
N GLY A 55 -4.78 18.52 0.90
CA GLY A 55 -4.48 19.93 1.11
C GLY A 55 -3.15 20.18 1.81
N PRO A 56 -2.87 19.56 2.96
CA PRO A 56 -1.56 19.65 3.60
C PRO A 56 -0.41 19.16 2.71
N THR A 57 -0.63 18.10 1.93
CA THR A 57 0.37 17.59 0.99
C THR A 57 0.65 18.60 -0.14
N VAL A 58 -0.39 19.20 -0.74
CA VAL A 58 -0.25 20.23 -1.76
C VAL A 58 0.53 21.42 -1.21
N ALA A 59 0.18 21.90 -0.01
CA ALA A 59 0.89 23.02 0.62
C ALA A 59 2.38 22.71 0.86
N LEU A 60 2.70 21.49 1.27
CA LEU A 60 4.10 21.05 1.41
C LEU A 60 4.81 20.98 0.07
N LEU A 61 4.20 20.42 -0.96
CA LEU A 61 4.77 20.36 -2.32
C LEU A 61 5.00 21.76 -2.89
N ASP A 62 4.05 22.66 -2.74
CA ASP A 62 4.17 24.07 -3.17
C ASP A 62 5.32 24.79 -2.46
N SER A 63 5.66 24.39 -1.24
CA SER A 63 6.78 24.97 -0.50
C SER A 63 8.16 24.48 -0.94
N LEU A 64 8.24 23.39 -1.70
CA LEU A 64 9.49 22.76 -2.09
C LEU A 64 10.13 23.37 -3.35
N GLY A 65 9.38 24.06 -4.20
CA GLY A 65 9.89 24.67 -5.42
C GLY A 65 8.79 25.02 -6.42
N ASP A 66 9.20 25.18 -7.67
CA ASP A 66 8.27 25.51 -8.75
C ASP A 66 7.35 24.32 -9.05
N VAL A 67 6.04 24.56 -9.05
CA VAL A 67 5.01 23.56 -9.28
C VAL A 67 4.33 23.82 -10.62
N GLU A 68 4.46 22.87 -11.53
CA GLU A 68 3.66 22.83 -12.76
C GLU A 68 2.42 21.96 -12.50
N ARG A 69 1.24 22.52 -12.71
CA ARG A 69 -0.02 21.80 -12.61
C ARG A 69 -0.53 21.46 -14.00
N LEU A 70 -0.63 20.17 -14.26
CA LEU A 70 -1.19 19.67 -15.51
C LEU A 70 -2.70 19.52 -15.33
N GLU A 71 -3.46 20.15 -16.22
CA GLU A 71 -4.91 20.00 -16.24
C GLU A 71 -5.31 18.58 -16.62
N PRO A 72 -6.38 18.03 -16.00
CA PRO A 72 -6.92 16.75 -16.37
C PRO A 72 -7.33 16.75 -17.85
N ILE A 73 -6.96 15.69 -18.57
CA ILE A 73 -7.45 15.49 -19.94
C ILE A 73 -8.87 14.94 -19.84
N PRO A 74 -9.89 15.66 -20.34
CA PRO A 74 -11.24 15.17 -20.30
C PRO A 74 -11.37 13.86 -21.08
N ASP A 75 -11.95 12.85 -20.46
CA ASP A 75 -12.34 11.63 -21.17
C ASP A 75 -13.71 11.85 -21.82
N ASN A 76 -13.81 11.62 -23.12
CA ASN A 76 -15.05 11.74 -23.89
C ASN A 76 -15.89 10.44 -23.88
N ASP A 77 -15.46 9.42 -23.12
CA ASP A 77 -16.23 8.21 -22.93
C ASP A 77 -17.55 8.53 -22.21
N PRO A 78 -18.73 8.17 -22.77
CA PRO A 78 -20.02 8.44 -22.15
C PRO A 78 -20.34 7.51 -20.98
N SER A 79 -19.45 6.57 -20.63
CA SER A 79 -19.68 5.59 -19.57
C SER A 79 -19.88 6.22 -18.20
N LEU A 80 -20.56 5.51 -17.31
CA LEU A 80 -20.76 5.96 -15.93
C LEU A 80 -19.40 6.13 -15.22
N LEU A 81 -18.45 5.21 -15.47
CA LEU A 81 -17.11 5.27 -14.88
C LEU A 81 -16.36 6.54 -15.28
N ALA A 82 -16.27 6.83 -16.59
CA ALA A 82 -15.58 8.02 -17.10
C ALA A 82 -16.20 9.31 -16.56
N ARG A 83 -17.52 9.38 -16.45
CA ARG A 83 -18.22 10.53 -15.88
C ARG A 83 -17.94 10.72 -14.40
N VAL A 84 -17.89 9.63 -13.62
CA VAL A 84 -17.52 9.70 -12.20
C VAL A 84 -16.06 10.15 -12.05
N GLN A 85 -15.15 9.61 -12.84
CA GLN A 85 -13.73 10.01 -12.82
C GLN A 85 -13.57 11.49 -13.17
N THR A 86 -14.22 11.94 -14.25
CA THR A 86 -14.21 13.36 -14.63
C THR A 86 -14.80 14.27 -13.56
N ALA A 87 -15.89 13.86 -12.90
CA ALA A 87 -16.49 14.63 -11.82
C ALA A 87 -15.54 14.75 -10.61
N ILE A 88 -14.80 13.70 -10.30
CA ILE A 88 -13.78 13.72 -9.22
C ILE A 88 -12.59 14.60 -9.62
N ASP A 89 -12.08 14.43 -10.84
CA ASP A 89 -10.90 15.15 -11.33
C ASP A 89 -11.17 16.66 -11.45
N LEU A 90 -12.36 17.05 -11.86
CA LEU A 90 -12.76 18.45 -11.96
C LEU A 90 -13.41 19.01 -10.68
N ASP A 91 -13.47 18.20 -9.61
CA ASP A 91 -14.10 18.57 -8.33
C ASP A 91 -15.53 19.13 -8.48
N LEU A 92 -16.31 18.49 -9.35
CA LEU A 92 -17.68 18.94 -9.62
C LEU A 92 -18.61 18.60 -8.46
N GLU A 93 -19.52 19.52 -8.17
CA GLU A 93 -20.55 19.28 -7.18
C GLU A 93 -21.47 18.14 -7.62
N ARG A 94 -21.97 17.35 -6.66
CA ARG A 94 -22.87 16.25 -6.96
C ARG A 94 -24.09 16.76 -7.72
N PRO A 95 -24.48 16.16 -8.84
CA PRO A 95 -25.72 16.48 -9.53
C PRO A 95 -26.92 16.30 -8.61
N ALA A 96 -27.86 17.25 -8.66
CA ALA A 96 -29.04 17.24 -7.81
C ALA A 96 -29.99 16.06 -8.06
N SER A 97 -29.91 15.43 -9.24
CA SER A 97 -30.81 14.35 -9.65
C SER A 97 -30.04 13.14 -10.18
N PRO A 98 -30.48 11.91 -9.84
CA PRO A 98 -29.92 10.67 -10.38
C PRO A 98 -30.01 10.58 -11.91
N GLU A 99 -31.01 11.19 -12.53
CA GLU A 99 -31.21 11.20 -13.97
C GLU A 99 -30.09 11.89 -14.75
N SER A 100 -29.34 12.76 -14.05
CA SER A 100 -28.17 13.45 -14.62
C SER A 100 -26.98 12.52 -14.88
N PHE A 101 -27.00 11.29 -14.36
CA PHE A 101 -25.91 10.32 -14.55
C PHE A 101 -26.06 9.46 -15.83
N GLY A 102 -27.11 9.67 -16.63
CA GLY A 102 -27.36 8.85 -17.82
C GLY A 102 -27.86 7.44 -17.49
N PRO A 103 -27.81 6.51 -18.42
CA PRO A 103 -28.32 5.16 -18.20
C PRO A 103 -27.59 4.51 -17.04
N VAL A 104 -28.34 4.15 -16.01
CA VAL A 104 -27.86 3.36 -14.88
C VAL A 104 -27.72 1.93 -15.36
N GLY A 105 -26.50 1.34 -15.17
CA GLY A 105 -26.29 -0.07 -15.47
C GLY A 105 -25.58 -0.36 -16.80
N ASP A 106 -24.71 0.54 -17.25
CA ASP A 106 -23.81 0.28 -18.39
C ASP A 106 -22.72 -0.78 -18.07
N GLY A 107 -22.67 -1.27 -16.83
CA GLY A 107 -21.73 -2.31 -16.39
C GLY A 107 -20.31 -1.83 -16.09
N THR A 108 -19.98 -0.55 -16.33
CA THR A 108 -18.63 -0.02 -16.08
C THR A 108 -18.32 0.15 -14.61
N ILE A 109 -19.34 0.28 -13.75
CA ILE A 109 -19.20 0.23 -12.28
C ILE A 109 -20.11 -0.87 -11.75
N GLN A 110 -19.55 -1.82 -11.02
CA GLN A 110 -20.29 -2.91 -10.37
C GLN A 110 -19.98 -2.94 -8.88
N VAL A 111 -21.01 -3.17 -8.08
CA VAL A 111 -20.90 -3.31 -6.63
C VAL A 111 -21.44 -4.67 -6.22
N HIS A 112 -20.58 -5.51 -5.64
CA HIS A 112 -20.92 -6.83 -5.15
C HIS A 112 -20.99 -6.84 -3.64
N ALA A 113 -22.18 -6.98 -3.05
CA ALA A 113 -22.38 -7.15 -1.62
C ALA A 113 -22.25 -8.64 -1.26
N CYS A 114 -21.22 -9.00 -0.48
CA CYS A 114 -20.88 -10.38 -0.17
C CYS A 114 -20.83 -10.64 1.35
N HIS A 115 -21.23 -11.83 1.77
CA HIS A 115 -21.10 -12.26 3.16
C HIS A 115 -19.72 -12.89 3.40
N GLY A 116 -18.85 -12.17 4.11
CA GLY A 116 -17.54 -12.65 4.52
C GLY A 116 -16.44 -12.57 3.44
N ALA A 117 -15.20 -12.74 3.89
CA ALA A 117 -14.01 -12.54 3.05
C ALA A 117 -13.89 -13.57 1.92
N THR A 118 -14.19 -14.83 2.21
CA THR A 118 -14.11 -15.90 1.20
C THR A 118 -15.08 -15.63 0.03
N ARG A 119 -16.34 -15.27 0.34
CA ARG A 119 -17.31 -14.97 -0.69
C ARG A 119 -16.97 -13.73 -1.52
N GLN A 120 -16.31 -12.74 -0.90
CA GLN A 120 -15.79 -11.58 -1.64
C GLN A 120 -14.74 -11.98 -2.68
N VAL A 121 -13.82 -12.87 -2.31
CA VAL A 121 -12.77 -13.35 -3.24
C VAL A 121 -13.36 -14.27 -4.31
N GLU A 122 -14.35 -15.10 -3.99
CA GLU A 122 -15.09 -15.89 -4.98
C GLU A 122 -15.83 -15.02 -5.98
N ALA A 123 -16.52 -13.98 -5.52
CA ALA A 123 -17.21 -13.04 -6.39
C ALA A 123 -16.21 -12.28 -7.30
N LEU A 124 -15.04 -11.91 -6.77
CA LEU A 124 -13.97 -11.33 -7.57
C LEU A 124 -13.48 -12.32 -8.64
N ARG A 125 -13.25 -13.60 -8.28
CA ARG A 125 -12.87 -14.62 -9.24
C ARG A 125 -13.88 -14.73 -10.37
N ASP A 126 -15.17 -14.83 -10.03
CA ASP A 126 -16.25 -14.98 -11.00
C ASP A 126 -16.33 -13.74 -11.91
N ALA A 127 -16.18 -12.53 -11.35
CA ALA A 127 -16.14 -11.29 -12.13
C ALA A 127 -14.96 -11.25 -13.11
N LEU A 128 -13.76 -11.65 -12.66
CA LEU A 128 -12.57 -11.73 -13.51
C LEU A 128 -12.74 -12.75 -14.65
N LEU A 129 -13.30 -13.91 -14.35
CA LEU A 129 -13.57 -14.94 -15.36
C LEU A 129 -14.56 -14.46 -16.41
N HIS A 130 -15.63 -13.76 -16.01
CA HIS A 130 -16.58 -13.16 -16.94
C HIS A 130 -15.93 -12.05 -17.79
N LEU A 131 -15.13 -11.20 -17.18
CA LEU A 131 -14.44 -10.12 -17.88
C LEU A 131 -13.53 -10.65 -18.98
N VAL A 132 -12.68 -11.63 -18.67
CA VAL A 132 -11.77 -12.27 -19.65
C VAL A 132 -12.52 -13.05 -20.71
N ALA A 133 -13.68 -13.63 -20.37
CA ALA A 133 -14.52 -14.32 -21.34
C ALA A 133 -15.21 -13.35 -22.30
N ALA A 134 -15.58 -12.16 -21.82
CA ALA A 134 -16.21 -11.11 -22.63
C ALA A 134 -15.22 -10.38 -23.54
N ASP A 135 -13.99 -10.18 -23.06
CA ASP A 135 -12.91 -9.53 -23.83
C ASP A 135 -11.63 -10.39 -23.80
N PRO A 136 -11.39 -11.21 -24.83
CA PRO A 136 -10.20 -12.04 -24.97
C PRO A 136 -8.90 -11.24 -25.17
N THR A 137 -8.96 -9.93 -25.42
CA THR A 137 -7.77 -9.07 -25.58
C THR A 137 -7.19 -8.64 -24.26
N LEU A 138 -7.95 -8.76 -23.16
CA LEU A 138 -7.50 -8.42 -21.83
C LEU A 138 -6.35 -9.33 -21.36
N THR A 139 -5.33 -8.66 -20.80
CA THR A 139 -4.17 -9.31 -20.20
C THR A 139 -4.13 -9.02 -18.69
N ALA A 140 -3.30 -9.77 -17.96
CA ALA A 140 -3.11 -9.53 -16.53
C ALA A 140 -2.65 -8.11 -16.19
N ARG A 141 -2.00 -7.42 -17.12
CA ARG A 141 -1.53 -6.02 -16.94
C ARG A 141 -2.65 -5.00 -16.95
N ASP A 142 -3.79 -5.35 -17.52
CA ASP A 142 -4.96 -4.48 -17.64
C ASP A 142 -5.85 -4.54 -16.39
N VAL A 143 -5.55 -5.46 -15.47
CA VAL A 143 -6.34 -5.71 -14.25
C VAL A 143 -5.54 -5.35 -12.99
N LEU A 144 -6.06 -4.42 -12.20
CA LEU A 144 -5.53 -4.08 -10.88
C LEU A 144 -6.56 -4.42 -9.80
N VAL A 145 -6.16 -5.24 -8.84
CA VAL A 145 -6.96 -5.54 -7.65
C VAL A 145 -6.36 -4.82 -6.44
N VAL A 146 -7.12 -3.92 -5.83
CA VAL A 146 -6.72 -3.20 -4.62
C VAL A 146 -7.38 -3.83 -3.41
N CYS A 147 -6.58 -4.19 -2.40
CA CYS A 147 -7.05 -4.80 -1.17
C CYS A 147 -6.56 -4.00 0.05
N PRO A 148 -7.45 -3.38 0.85
CA PRO A 148 -7.04 -2.58 2.00
C PRO A 148 -6.41 -3.39 3.14
N ASP A 149 -6.77 -4.67 3.26
CA ASP A 149 -6.30 -5.57 4.32
C ASP A 149 -5.72 -6.86 3.70
N LEU A 150 -4.60 -6.70 2.99
CA LEU A 150 -3.95 -7.82 2.32
C LEU A 150 -3.55 -8.98 3.28
N PRO A 151 -3.06 -8.75 4.50
CA PRO A 151 -2.76 -9.83 5.43
C PRO A 151 -3.94 -10.76 5.73
N ARG A 152 -5.15 -10.22 5.82
CA ARG A 152 -6.39 -10.97 6.04
C ARG A 152 -6.82 -11.74 4.80
N PHE A 153 -6.70 -11.13 3.63
CA PHE A 153 -7.22 -11.68 2.38
C PHE A 153 -6.22 -12.60 1.65
N ALA A 154 -4.91 -12.40 1.80
CA ALA A 154 -3.88 -13.16 1.08
C ALA A 154 -4.00 -14.69 1.23
N PRO A 155 -4.30 -15.25 2.41
CA PRO A 155 -4.50 -16.71 2.56
C PRO A 155 -5.70 -17.24 1.77
N ILE A 156 -6.70 -16.39 1.48
CA ILE A 156 -7.92 -16.74 0.76
C ILE A 156 -7.74 -16.54 -0.74
N ILE A 157 -7.03 -15.49 -1.13
CA ILE A 157 -6.80 -15.12 -2.53
C ILE A 157 -6.10 -16.25 -3.29
N GLN A 158 -5.03 -16.80 -2.74
CA GLN A 158 -4.23 -17.83 -3.43
C GLN A 158 -5.06 -19.06 -3.80
N PRO A 159 -5.75 -19.75 -2.88
CA PRO A 159 -6.51 -20.96 -3.24
C PRO A 159 -7.74 -20.65 -4.09
N VAL A 160 -8.43 -19.52 -3.87
CA VAL A 160 -9.66 -19.20 -4.60
C VAL A 160 -9.36 -18.75 -6.03
N LEU A 161 -8.26 -17.99 -6.24
CA LEU A 161 -7.85 -17.56 -7.58
C LEU A 161 -6.94 -18.56 -8.30
N ALA A 162 -6.62 -19.71 -7.72
CA ALA A 162 -5.71 -20.69 -8.32
C ALA A 162 -6.12 -21.04 -9.77
N GLU A 163 -7.42 -21.26 -10.01
CA GLU A 163 -7.95 -21.54 -11.34
C GLU A 163 -7.72 -20.41 -12.36
N VAL A 164 -7.78 -19.15 -11.91
CA VAL A 164 -7.47 -17.98 -12.74
C VAL A 164 -5.97 -17.85 -12.96
N LEU A 165 -5.19 -18.16 -11.91
CA LEU A 165 -3.72 -18.10 -11.92
C LEU A 165 -3.08 -19.13 -12.87
N GLU A 166 -3.73 -20.28 -13.06
CA GLU A 166 -3.25 -21.35 -13.93
C GLU A 166 -3.55 -21.09 -15.42
N ARG A 167 -4.34 -20.07 -15.74
CA ARG A 167 -4.62 -19.70 -17.13
C ARG A 167 -3.36 -19.11 -17.79
N PRO A 168 -2.97 -19.60 -18.98
CA PRO A 168 -1.87 -19.01 -19.75
C PRO A 168 -2.14 -17.51 -20.00
N GLY A 169 -1.19 -16.66 -19.63
CA GLY A 169 -1.27 -15.21 -19.87
C GLY A 169 -1.91 -14.38 -18.76
N MET A 170 -2.37 -15.01 -17.66
CA MET A 170 -2.96 -14.29 -16.51
C MET A 170 -2.17 -14.53 -15.20
N PRO A 171 -0.86 -14.23 -15.13
CA PRO A 171 -0.14 -14.34 -13.88
C PRO A 171 -0.64 -13.30 -12.88
N VAL A 172 -1.08 -13.73 -11.69
CA VAL A 172 -1.43 -12.83 -10.58
C VAL A 172 -0.23 -12.68 -9.67
N ALA A 173 0.20 -11.45 -9.44
CA ALA A 173 1.23 -11.11 -8.46
C ALA A 173 0.59 -10.46 -7.24
N LEU A 174 0.86 -10.99 -6.06
CA LEU A 174 0.55 -10.32 -4.80
C LEU A 174 1.70 -9.37 -4.45
N ALA A 175 1.48 -8.07 -4.65
CA ALA A 175 2.37 -7.02 -4.16
C ALA A 175 2.21 -6.80 -2.65
N ASP A 176 3.08 -6.02 -2.04
CA ASP A 176 3.05 -5.65 -0.61
C ASP A 176 3.11 -6.81 0.40
N ARG A 177 3.58 -7.96 -0.02
CA ARG A 177 3.95 -9.00 0.94
C ARG A 177 5.29 -8.63 1.57
N SER A 178 5.32 -8.50 2.89
CA SER A 178 6.56 -8.30 3.62
C SER A 178 7.56 -9.40 3.24
N LEU A 179 8.74 -9.02 2.75
CA LEU A 179 9.83 -9.95 2.43
C LEU A 179 10.19 -10.83 3.62
N ALA A 180 10.05 -10.31 4.84
CA ALA A 180 10.23 -11.05 6.08
C ALA A 180 9.28 -12.25 6.23
N ARG A 181 8.09 -12.19 5.61
CA ARG A 181 7.14 -13.33 5.57
C ARG A 181 7.38 -14.30 4.42
N LEU A 182 8.18 -13.92 3.44
CA LEU A 182 8.43 -14.73 2.25
C LEU A 182 9.66 -15.64 2.40
N THR A 183 10.67 -15.19 3.14
CA THR A 183 11.89 -15.96 3.33
C THR A 183 12.38 -15.89 4.78
N PRO A 184 12.82 -17.01 5.38
CA PRO A 184 13.39 -17.03 6.73
C PRO A 184 14.61 -16.11 6.90
N VAL A 185 15.39 -15.93 5.83
CA VAL A 185 16.57 -15.05 5.84
C VAL A 185 16.13 -13.59 5.94
N ALA A 186 15.13 -13.15 5.16
CA ALA A 186 14.62 -11.78 5.26
C ALA A 186 13.98 -11.51 6.62
N ALA A 187 13.29 -12.50 7.21
CA ALA A 187 12.76 -12.41 8.56
C ALA A 187 13.87 -12.23 9.62
N ALA A 188 14.97 -12.97 9.49
CA ALA A 188 16.12 -12.84 10.40
C ALA A 188 16.80 -11.46 10.26
N VAL A 189 16.94 -10.95 9.03
CA VAL A 189 17.50 -9.62 8.77
C VAL A 189 16.60 -8.52 9.35
N ASP A 190 15.29 -8.60 9.15
CA ASP A 190 14.33 -7.65 9.72
C ASP A 190 14.39 -7.65 11.26
N ALA A 191 14.42 -8.83 11.88
CA ALA A 191 14.57 -8.98 13.32
C ALA A 191 15.89 -8.39 13.83
N LEU A 192 16.99 -8.58 13.09
CA LEU A 192 18.31 -7.99 13.43
C LEU A 192 18.26 -6.46 13.36
N PHE A 193 17.64 -5.90 12.34
CA PHE A 193 17.48 -4.44 12.22
C PHE A 193 16.63 -3.87 13.36
N ARG A 194 15.53 -4.51 13.73
CA ARG A 194 14.69 -4.08 14.87
C ARG A 194 15.49 -4.10 16.16
N PHE A 195 16.19 -5.19 16.43
CA PHE A 195 17.02 -5.32 17.62
C PHE A 195 18.13 -4.25 17.67
N SER A 196 18.81 -3.99 16.55
CA SER A 196 19.92 -3.03 16.48
C SER A 196 19.49 -1.56 16.49
N SER A 197 18.30 -1.25 15.94
CA SER A 197 17.79 0.13 15.89
C SER A 197 16.92 0.52 17.09
N GLY A 198 16.50 -0.47 17.88
CA GLY A 198 15.70 -0.29 19.08
C GLY A 198 16.54 -0.10 20.35
N ARG A 199 15.89 -0.30 21.50
CA ARG A 199 16.56 -0.30 22.82
C ARG A 199 17.28 -1.61 23.15
N SER A 200 17.35 -2.54 22.21
CA SER A 200 17.85 -3.90 22.43
C SER A 200 17.11 -4.57 23.58
N ASP A 201 15.78 -4.57 23.53
CA ASP A 201 14.98 -5.22 24.56
C ASP A 201 14.99 -6.75 24.40
N VAL A 202 14.60 -7.44 25.48
CA VAL A 202 14.61 -8.90 25.53
C VAL A 202 13.63 -9.51 24.53
N GLY A 203 12.49 -8.85 24.28
CA GLY A 203 11.50 -9.32 23.29
C GLY A 203 12.07 -9.31 21.88
N ASP A 204 12.74 -8.24 21.48
CA ASP A 204 13.41 -8.15 20.17
C ASP A 204 14.56 -9.15 20.04
N LEU A 205 15.32 -9.37 21.13
CA LEU A 205 16.38 -10.38 21.19
C LEU A 205 15.81 -11.79 20.98
N LEU A 206 14.78 -12.16 21.73
CA LEU A 206 14.12 -13.47 21.59
C LEU A 206 13.47 -13.65 20.23
N ALA A 207 12.89 -12.58 19.67
CA ALA A 207 12.35 -12.60 18.31
C ALA A 207 13.44 -12.84 17.24
N LEU A 208 14.65 -12.27 17.43
CA LEU A 208 15.80 -12.52 16.58
C LEU A 208 16.31 -13.96 16.73
N LEU A 209 16.56 -14.40 17.98
CA LEU A 209 17.06 -15.75 18.27
C LEU A 209 16.05 -16.85 17.88
N GLY A 210 14.76 -16.52 17.85
CA GLY A 210 13.67 -17.40 17.40
C GLY A 210 13.60 -17.60 15.89
N GLN A 211 14.34 -16.81 15.10
CA GLN A 211 14.40 -17.04 13.66
C GLN A 211 15.10 -18.37 13.36
N PRO A 212 14.52 -19.27 12.52
CA PRO A 212 15.05 -20.61 12.32
C PRO A 212 16.53 -20.65 11.94
N ALA A 213 16.97 -19.73 11.07
CA ALA A 213 18.35 -19.65 10.63
C ALA A 213 19.30 -19.21 11.76
N VAL A 214 18.86 -18.28 12.62
CA VAL A 214 19.63 -17.76 13.76
C VAL A 214 19.68 -18.79 14.88
N ALA A 215 18.54 -19.43 15.20
CA ALA A 215 18.45 -20.49 16.20
C ALA A 215 19.36 -21.68 15.87
N ALA A 216 19.38 -22.09 14.59
CA ALA A 216 20.27 -23.15 14.13
C ALA A 216 21.75 -22.76 14.21
N ALA A 217 22.12 -21.55 13.80
CA ALA A 217 23.50 -21.08 13.80
C ALA A 217 24.04 -20.83 15.22
N SER A 218 23.17 -20.39 16.16
CA SER A 218 23.54 -20.13 17.55
C SER A 218 23.51 -21.38 18.44
N GLY A 219 22.99 -22.49 17.96
CA GLY A 219 22.78 -23.71 18.78
C GLY A 219 21.65 -23.59 19.81
N LEU A 220 20.81 -22.57 19.70
CA LEU A 220 19.72 -22.27 20.65
C LEU A 220 18.37 -22.86 20.25
N ALA A 221 18.34 -23.66 19.18
CA ALA A 221 17.12 -24.34 18.74
C ALA A 221 16.58 -25.22 19.88
N GLY A 222 15.35 -24.95 20.32
CA GLY A 222 14.70 -25.64 21.45
C GLY A 222 15.07 -25.14 22.85
N HIS A 223 15.89 -24.11 22.99
CA HIS A 223 16.31 -23.56 24.29
C HIS A 223 15.76 -22.13 24.57
N LEU A 224 14.97 -21.57 23.68
CA LEU A 224 14.46 -20.19 23.81
C LEU A 224 13.58 -19.99 25.05
N GLU A 225 12.76 -20.97 25.42
CA GLU A 225 11.93 -20.92 26.64
C GLU A 225 12.76 -20.87 27.92
N VAL A 226 13.93 -21.53 27.91
CA VAL A 226 14.87 -21.49 29.05
C VAL A 226 15.52 -20.12 29.15
N LEU A 227 15.91 -19.53 28.01
CA LEU A 227 16.46 -18.17 27.97
C LEU A 227 15.45 -17.13 28.43
N ASP A 228 14.20 -17.22 27.97
CA ASP A 228 13.14 -16.31 28.38
C ASP A 228 12.92 -16.35 29.89
N ARG A 229 12.85 -17.55 30.47
CA ARG A 229 12.77 -17.74 31.91
C ARG A 229 13.97 -17.13 32.66
N TRP A 230 15.19 -17.30 32.15
CA TRP A 230 16.38 -16.70 32.78
C TRP A 230 16.31 -15.17 32.72
N PHE A 231 15.87 -14.57 31.64
CA PHE A 231 15.68 -13.13 31.56
C PHE A 231 14.63 -12.63 32.55
N GLU A 232 13.55 -13.38 32.74
CA GLU A 232 12.53 -13.08 33.76
C GLU A 232 13.09 -13.18 35.18
N GLU A 233 13.76 -14.29 35.54
CA GLU A 233 14.33 -14.53 36.84
C GLU A 233 15.41 -13.51 37.22
N LEU A 234 16.24 -13.12 36.25
CA LEU A 234 17.31 -12.12 36.42
C LEU A 234 16.82 -10.68 36.25
N ASN A 235 15.51 -10.50 35.95
CA ASN A 235 14.89 -9.21 35.69
C ASN A 235 15.63 -8.37 34.62
N VAL A 236 16.18 -9.04 33.59
CA VAL A 236 16.79 -8.38 32.44
C VAL A 236 15.69 -7.97 31.47
N ARG A 237 15.58 -6.68 31.16
CA ARG A 237 14.54 -6.14 30.31
C ARG A 237 15.06 -5.58 28.99
N TRP A 238 16.25 -4.95 29.01
CA TRP A 238 16.85 -4.28 27.87
C TRP A 238 18.36 -4.03 28.08
N GLY A 239 19.02 -3.66 26.98
CA GLY A 239 20.43 -3.26 26.98
C GLY A 239 21.41 -4.41 26.70
N LEU A 240 22.47 -4.09 25.96
CA LEU A 240 23.53 -5.04 25.60
C LEU A 240 24.52 -5.27 26.74
N ASP A 241 24.81 -4.19 27.49
CA ASP A 241 25.72 -4.21 28.64
C ASP A 241 25.42 -3.05 29.62
N ALA A 242 26.25 -2.89 30.63
CA ALA A 242 26.10 -1.84 31.63
C ALA A 242 26.25 -0.43 31.06
N GLY A 243 27.08 -0.23 30.03
CA GLY A 243 27.28 1.06 29.37
C GLY A 243 26.11 1.47 28.47
N HIS A 244 25.38 0.50 27.93
CA HIS A 244 24.20 0.76 27.10
C HIS A 244 22.99 1.17 27.95
N ARG A 245 23.00 0.95 29.26
CA ARG A 245 21.90 1.26 30.18
C ARG A 245 22.03 2.63 30.86
N THR A 246 23.09 3.34 30.60
CA THR A 246 23.34 4.72 31.07
C THR A 246 22.98 5.72 30.01
#